data_c3ac52cb81369195acbcfcc1be09c251
#
_entry.id   c3ac52cb81369195acbcfcc1be09c251
#
_cell.length_a   1.000
_cell.length_b   1.000
_cell.length_c   1.000
_cell.angle_alpha   90.00
_cell.angle_beta   90.00
_cell.angle_gamma   90.00
#
_symmetry.space_group_name_H-M   'P 1'
#
loop_
_entity.id
_entity.type
_entity.pdbx_description
1 polymer ?
#
loop_
_entity_poly.entity_id
_entity_poly.type
_entity_poly.pdbx_seq_one_letter_code
_entity_poly.pdbx_strand_id
1 'polypeptide(L)'
;NGQSQDVVVEKVLSAVGVTGNLDTIAAASAGVKIDRGFLAVDEWYRLLDASGKPEPGFYAIGDCIGGPLLAHKASAEGIACVEKLAGINDREIRRVDLSSMPGATFCRPEVGSMGLTEQKARAEGKQIKVGKFPFKASGKAQATGETEGMVKVVLDEQSGEILGAHILGGTASDMISALCIARSGELTATEVLHTVLPHPTYGEITKGAFEAAFGEAIDL
;
A
#
# COMPACT_ATOMS: atom_id res chain seq x y z
N ASN A 1 -5.80 16.10 24.96
CA ASN A 1 -6.16 16.94 26.13
C ASN A 1 -5.51 18.34 26.10
N GLY A 2 -4.69 18.69 25.10
CA GLY A 2 -4.10 20.03 24.95
C GLY A 2 -3.07 20.45 26.00
N GLN A 3 -2.61 19.54 26.83
CA GLN A 3 -1.55 19.85 27.83
C GLN A 3 -0.19 19.60 27.19
N SER A 4 0.69 20.60 27.29
CA SER A 4 2.12 20.49 26.97
C SER A 4 2.82 19.74 28.07
N GLN A 5 3.72 18.84 27.70
CA GLN A 5 4.64 18.15 28.61
C GLN A 5 6.07 18.34 28.12
N ASP A 6 6.95 18.79 28.96
CA ASP A 6 8.38 18.85 28.68
C ASP A 6 9.03 17.50 28.99
N VAL A 7 9.73 16.93 28.01
CA VAL A 7 10.50 15.70 28.18
C VAL A 7 11.97 16.02 27.94
N VAL A 8 12.78 15.85 28.98
CA VAL A 8 14.24 16.06 28.89
C VAL A 8 14.90 14.80 28.37
N VAL A 9 15.62 14.93 27.26
CA VAL A 9 16.31 13.83 26.56
C VAL A 9 17.71 14.26 26.14
N GLU A 10 18.61 13.31 25.97
CA GLU A 10 19.99 13.60 25.52
C GLU A 10 20.05 13.89 24.00
N LYS A 11 19.18 13.26 23.22
CA LYS A 11 19.12 13.43 21.76
C LYS A 11 17.68 13.37 21.27
N VAL A 12 17.42 14.12 20.20
CA VAL A 12 16.13 14.11 19.50
C VAL A 12 16.35 13.61 18.06
N LEU A 13 15.60 12.58 17.66
CA LEU A 13 15.53 12.13 16.27
C LEU A 13 14.28 12.73 15.62
N SER A 14 14.49 13.56 14.58
CA SER A 14 13.38 14.08 13.76
C SER A 14 13.15 13.16 12.55
N ALA A 15 11.94 12.60 12.45
CA ALA A 15 11.51 11.74 11.36
C ALA A 15 10.10 12.14 10.90
N VAL A 16 9.88 13.44 10.64
CA VAL A 16 8.57 14.06 10.40
C VAL A 16 8.15 14.06 8.92
N GLY A 17 8.91 13.40 8.04
CA GLY A 17 8.66 13.31 6.62
C GLY A 17 9.75 13.94 5.77
N VAL A 18 9.54 13.91 4.45
CA VAL A 18 10.46 14.40 3.42
C VAL A 18 9.70 15.16 2.35
N THR A 19 10.42 15.94 1.54
CA THR A 19 9.92 16.65 0.37
C THR A 19 10.73 16.27 -0.86
N GLY A 20 10.25 16.64 -2.06
CA GLY A 20 11.02 16.46 -3.29
C GLY A 20 12.32 17.28 -3.23
N ASN A 21 13.46 16.65 -3.59
CA ASN A 21 14.73 17.36 -3.73
C ASN A 21 14.83 17.94 -5.15
N LEU A 22 14.26 19.13 -5.34
CA LEU A 22 14.12 19.75 -6.65
C LEU A 22 15.19 20.81 -6.95
N ASP A 23 15.97 21.23 -5.96
CA ASP A 23 16.91 22.34 -6.09
C ASP A 23 18.04 22.02 -7.07
N THR A 24 18.47 20.76 -7.12
CA THR A 24 19.60 20.31 -7.97
C THR A 24 19.24 20.17 -9.44
N ILE A 25 17.95 20.10 -9.79
CA ILE A 25 17.48 19.93 -11.17
C ILE A 25 17.02 21.24 -11.82
N ALA A 26 17.23 22.37 -11.14
CA ALA A 26 16.82 23.70 -11.61
C ALA A 26 15.33 23.77 -12.04
N ALA A 27 14.46 22.99 -11.40
CA ALA A 27 13.06 22.88 -11.77
C ALA A 27 12.33 24.23 -11.82
N ALA A 28 12.62 25.13 -10.87
CA ALA A 28 12.02 26.46 -10.83
C ALA A 28 12.42 27.32 -12.03
N SER A 29 13.70 27.23 -12.49
CA SER A 29 14.19 27.98 -13.64
C SER A 29 13.75 27.37 -14.98
N ALA A 30 13.37 26.10 -15.00
CA ALA A 30 12.84 25.42 -16.19
C ALA A 30 11.36 25.75 -16.49
N GLY A 31 10.71 26.59 -15.66
CA GLY A 31 9.31 26.99 -15.87
C GLY A 31 8.28 25.89 -15.60
N VAL A 32 8.69 24.80 -14.94
CA VAL A 32 7.81 23.70 -14.59
C VAL A 32 6.96 24.02 -13.34
N LYS A 33 5.77 23.47 -13.30
CA LYS A 33 4.87 23.67 -12.17
C LYS A 33 5.31 22.83 -10.96
N ILE A 34 5.51 23.50 -9.84
CA ILE A 34 5.77 22.88 -8.54
C ILE A 34 4.54 23.07 -7.65
N ASP A 35 4.01 22.00 -7.08
CA ASP A 35 2.92 22.00 -6.13
C ASP A 35 3.37 21.37 -4.81
N ARG A 36 3.29 22.13 -3.72
CA ARG A 36 3.65 21.69 -2.35
C ARG A 36 5.01 20.98 -2.26
N GLY A 37 6.00 21.44 -3.03
CA GLY A 37 7.37 20.87 -3.02
C GLY A 37 7.57 19.66 -3.94
N PHE A 38 6.61 19.36 -4.82
CA PHE A 38 6.69 18.27 -5.80
C PHE A 38 6.43 18.78 -7.21
N LEU A 39 6.99 18.09 -8.21
CA LEU A 39 6.74 18.37 -9.62
C LEU A 39 5.32 17.93 -9.99
N ALA A 40 4.57 18.84 -10.63
CA ALA A 40 3.26 18.49 -11.15
C ALA A 40 3.38 17.75 -12.50
N VAL A 41 2.67 16.62 -12.62
CA VAL A 41 2.63 15.81 -13.84
C VAL A 41 1.18 15.54 -14.26
N ASP A 42 1.00 15.22 -15.53
CA ASP A 42 -0.28 14.70 -16.02
C ASP A 42 -0.45 13.20 -15.71
N GLU A 43 -1.53 12.62 -16.23
CA GLU A 43 -1.86 11.20 -16.02
C GLU A 43 -0.81 10.19 -16.54
N TRP A 44 0.09 10.64 -17.44
CA TRP A 44 1.15 9.82 -18.03
C TRP A 44 2.55 10.33 -17.72
N TYR A 45 2.68 11.01 -16.56
CA TYR A 45 3.95 11.45 -16.00
C TYR A 45 4.66 12.56 -16.80
N ARG A 46 3.98 13.23 -17.77
CA ARG A 46 4.54 14.41 -18.44
C ARG A 46 4.54 15.57 -17.46
N LEU A 47 5.67 16.27 -17.38
CA LEU A 47 5.77 17.49 -16.57
C LEU A 47 4.77 18.55 -17.07
N LEU A 48 4.19 19.27 -16.13
CA LEU A 48 3.33 20.41 -16.43
C LEU A 48 4.13 21.71 -16.33
N ASP A 49 3.92 22.63 -17.28
CA ASP A 49 4.41 24.00 -17.20
C ASP A 49 3.63 24.82 -16.17
N ALA A 50 4.04 26.09 -15.94
CA ALA A 50 3.38 26.99 -15.00
C ALA A 50 1.89 27.24 -15.32
N SER A 51 1.48 27.04 -16.58
CA SER A 51 0.09 27.18 -17.03
C SER A 51 -0.72 25.89 -16.84
N GLY A 52 -0.07 24.78 -16.44
CA GLY A 52 -0.68 23.47 -16.27
C GLY A 52 -0.78 22.64 -17.56
N LYS A 53 -0.06 23.02 -18.61
CA LYS A 53 0.02 22.23 -19.85
C LYS A 53 1.22 21.31 -19.83
N PRO A 54 1.12 20.12 -20.48
CA PRO A 54 2.25 19.21 -20.59
C PRO A 54 3.42 19.82 -21.35
N GLU A 55 4.61 19.81 -20.73
CA GLU A 55 5.86 20.26 -21.36
C GLU A 55 6.40 19.15 -22.27
N PRO A 56 6.57 19.40 -23.58
CA PRO A 56 7.01 18.38 -24.52
C PRO A 56 8.40 17.81 -24.19
N GLY A 57 8.52 16.49 -24.17
CA GLY A 57 9.79 15.78 -23.96
C GLY A 57 10.25 15.68 -22.51
N PHE A 58 9.50 16.21 -21.55
CA PHE A 58 9.85 16.16 -20.14
C PHE A 58 8.87 15.27 -19.35
N TYR A 59 9.44 14.38 -18.53
CA TYR A 59 8.70 13.43 -17.71
C TYR A 59 9.30 13.38 -16.31
N ALA A 60 8.48 13.09 -15.31
CA ALA A 60 8.95 12.89 -13.94
C ALA A 60 8.15 11.74 -13.26
N ILE A 61 8.84 10.94 -12.46
CA ILE A 61 8.31 9.80 -11.72
C ILE A 61 8.89 9.74 -10.32
N GLY A 62 8.32 8.94 -9.46
CA GLY A 62 8.85 8.63 -8.13
C GLY A 62 8.63 9.76 -7.12
N ASP A 63 9.57 9.88 -6.19
CA ASP A 63 9.43 10.77 -5.04
C ASP A 63 9.32 12.25 -5.42
N CYS A 64 9.94 12.67 -6.52
CA CYS A 64 9.89 14.06 -6.95
C CYS A 64 8.50 14.53 -7.42
N ILE A 65 7.57 13.62 -7.73
CA ILE A 65 6.19 13.94 -8.09
C ILE A 65 5.21 13.76 -6.90
N GLY A 66 5.70 13.37 -5.73
CA GLY A 66 4.89 13.21 -4.52
C GLY A 66 4.04 11.93 -4.50
N GLY A 67 2.93 11.97 -3.75
CA GLY A 67 2.15 10.78 -3.42
C GLY A 67 2.85 9.91 -2.37
N PRO A 68 2.59 8.60 -2.30
CA PRO A 68 3.36 7.69 -1.48
C PRO A 68 4.83 7.68 -1.91
N LEU A 69 5.74 8.02 -1.00
CA LEU A 69 7.19 8.08 -1.28
C LEU A 69 7.77 6.67 -1.09
N LEU A 70 7.67 5.85 -2.13
CA LEU A 70 7.97 4.42 -2.11
C LEU A 70 8.74 4.00 -3.36
N ALA A 71 9.84 3.27 -3.17
CA ALA A 71 10.70 2.82 -4.27
C ALA A 71 9.94 1.97 -5.31
N HIS A 72 9.08 1.06 -4.86
CA HIS A 72 8.28 0.22 -5.75
C HIS A 72 7.21 1.00 -6.53
N LYS A 73 6.67 2.10 -5.97
CA LYS A 73 5.84 3.06 -6.72
C LYS A 73 6.63 3.69 -7.85
N ALA A 74 7.83 4.23 -7.54
CA ALA A 74 8.70 4.86 -8.52
C ALA A 74 9.07 3.92 -9.67
N SER A 75 9.38 2.67 -9.36
CA SER A 75 9.68 1.63 -10.36
C SER A 75 8.48 1.34 -11.27
N ALA A 76 7.29 1.18 -10.70
CA ALA A 76 6.07 0.93 -11.46
C ALA A 76 5.69 2.12 -12.34
N GLU A 77 5.80 3.35 -11.83
CA GLU A 77 5.58 4.58 -12.60
C GLU A 77 6.55 4.70 -13.76
N GLY A 78 7.84 4.38 -13.55
CA GLY A 78 8.87 4.39 -14.58
C GLY A 78 8.56 3.42 -15.71
N ILE A 79 8.16 2.19 -15.38
CA ILE A 79 7.76 1.19 -16.36
C ILE A 79 6.56 1.69 -17.17
N ALA A 80 5.49 2.12 -16.51
CA ALA A 80 4.29 2.61 -17.18
C ALA A 80 4.57 3.83 -18.09
N CYS A 81 5.42 4.74 -17.63
CA CYS A 81 5.85 5.91 -18.39
C CYS A 81 6.60 5.51 -19.69
N VAL A 82 7.60 4.63 -19.56
CA VAL A 82 8.43 4.22 -20.72
C VAL A 82 7.63 3.34 -21.69
N GLU A 83 6.80 2.43 -21.21
CA GLU A 83 5.91 1.63 -22.07
C GLU A 83 4.96 2.51 -22.87
N LYS A 84 4.39 3.53 -22.23
CA LYS A 84 3.54 4.52 -22.90
C LYS A 84 4.30 5.32 -23.98
N LEU A 85 5.51 5.75 -23.67
CA LEU A 85 6.39 6.46 -24.60
C LEU A 85 6.78 5.58 -25.80
N ALA A 86 7.08 4.32 -25.56
CA ALA A 86 7.45 3.36 -26.61
C ALA A 86 6.28 2.94 -27.49
N GLY A 87 5.04 3.30 -27.13
CA GLY A 87 3.85 2.89 -27.88
C GLY A 87 3.64 1.36 -27.88
N ILE A 88 3.99 0.69 -26.79
CA ILE A 88 3.79 -0.76 -26.65
C ILE A 88 2.30 -1.07 -26.73
N ASN A 89 1.92 -1.95 -27.65
CA ASN A 89 0.52 -2.32 -27.92
C ASN A 89 0.25 -3.82 -27.75
N ASP A 90 1.23 -4.60 -27.36
CA ASP A 90 1.12 -6.05 -27.18
C ASP A 90 0.44 -6.46 -25.87
N ARG A 91 0.30 -5.51 -24.95
CA ARG A 91 -0.40 -5.65 -23.67
C ARG A 91 -1.02 -4.33 -23.24
N GLU A 92 -1.99 -4.43 -22.35
CA GLU A 92 -2.57 -3.23 -21.72
C GLU A 92 -1.54 -2.53 -20.82
N ILE A 93 -1.25 -1.26 -21.10
CA ILE A 93 -0.45 -0.41 -20.23
C ILE A 93 -1.37 0.20 -19.19
N ARG A 94 -1.17 -0.16 -17.93
CA ARG A 94 -1.96 0.37 -16.82
C ARG A 94 -1.17 1.42 -16.05
N ARG A 95 -1.85 2.50 -15.71
CA ARG A 95 -1.34 3.45 -14.71
C ARG A 95 -1.21 2.75 -13.36
N VAL A 96 -0.27 3.24 -12.57
CA VAL A 96 -0.13 2.78 -11.18
C VAL A 96 -1.37 3.16 -10.38
N ASP A 97 -2.07 2.17 -9.85
CA ASP A 97 -3.20 2.37 -8.95
C ASP A 97 -2.68 2.65 -7.52
N LEU A 98 -2.71 3.91 -7.13
CA LEU A 98 -2.29 4.33 -5.80
C LEU A 98 -3.26 3.89 -4.70
N SER A 99 -4.50 3.53 -5.03
CA SER A 99 -5.49 3.09 -4.04
C SER A 99 -5.19 1.69 -3.51
N SER A 100 -4.46 0.88 -4.27
CA SER A 100 -4.03 -0.47 -3.91
C SER A 100 -2.52 -0.58 -3.65
N MET A 101 -1.81 0.56 -3.64
CA MET A 101 -0.36 0.59 -3.40
C MET A 101 -0.03 -0.01 -2.03
N PRO A 102 0.81 -1.07 -1.97
CA PRO A 102 1.21 -1.64 -0.71
C PRO A 102 2.19 -0.74 0.04
N GLY A 103 2.08 -0.73 1.36
CA GLY A 103 3.05 -0.14 2.26
C GLY A 103 3.64 -1.19 3.18
N ALA A 104 4.95 -1.11 3.42
CA ALA A 104 5.65 -1.92 4.41
C ALA A 104 6.43 -1.03 5.37
N THR A 105 6.28 -1.29 6.67
CA THR A 105 7.09 -0.65 7.71
C THR A 105 7.92 -1.73 8.40
N PHE A 106 9.23 -1.59 8.30
CA PHE A 106 10.21 -2.59 8.78
C PHE A 106 10.57 -2.39 10.26
N CYS A 107 9.56 -2.16 11.09
CA CYS A 107 9.69 -2.22 12.55
C CYS A 107 9.59 -3.66 13.06
N ARG A 108 9.58 -3.88 14.36
CA ARG A 108 9.31 -5.20 14.97
C ARG A 108 8.19 -5.07 16.00
N PRO A 109 7.09 -5.82 15.79
CA PRO A 109 6.72 -6.57 14.57
C PRO A 109 6.52 -5.64 13.35
N GLU A 110 6.68 -6.18 12.13
CA GLU A 110 6.48 -5.45 10.87
C GLU A 110 5.01 -5.08 10.65
N VAL A 111 4.79 -4.05 9.82
CA VAL A 111 3.45 -3.70 9.34
C VAL A 111 3.41 -3.78 7.82
N GLY A 112 2.52 -4.59 7.28
CA GLY A 112 2.16 -4.62 5.87
C GLY A 112 0.74 -4.08 5.69
N SER A 113 0.51 -3.21 4.69
CA SER A 113 -0.82 -2.65 4.47
C SER A 113 -1.09 -2.42 2.99
N MET A 114 -2.35 -2.55 2.57
CA MET A 114 -2.80 -2.27 1.23
C MET A 114 -4.28 -1.87 1.27
N GLY A 115 -4.67 -0.90 0.43
CA GLY A 115 -6.06 -0.50 0.26
C GLY A 115 -6.66 0.29 1.43
N LEU A 116 -7.96 0.16 1.62
CA LEU A 116 -8.72 0.94 2.59
C LEU A 116 -8.59 0.37 4.02
N THR A 117 -8.41 1.25 4.99
CA THR A 117 -8.67 0.89 6.39
C THR A 117 -10.17 0.74 6.64
N GLU A 118 -10.57 -0.04 7.66
CA GLU A 118 -11.97 -0.14 8.09
C GLU A 118 -12.61 1.25 8.32
N GLN A 119 -11.87 2.13 9.02
CA GLN A 119 -12.35 3.47 9.32
C GLN A 119 -12.62 4.27 8.03
N LYS A 120 -11.70 4.21 7.06
CA LYS A 120 -11.83 4.92 5.79
C LYS A 120 -12.98 4.35 4.95
N ALA A 121 -13.09 3.02 4.85
CA ALA A 121 -14.18 2.38 4.13
C ALA A 121 -15.56 2.76 4.70
N ARG A 122 -15.70 2.77 6.02
CA ARG A 122 -16.94 3.23 6.68
C ARG A 122 -17.22 4.72 6.46
N ALA A 123 -16.19 5.56 6.50
CA ALA A 123 -16.34 7.01 6.25
C ALA A 123 -16.75 7.30 4.79
N GLU A 124 -16.37 6.42 3.84
CA GLU A 124 -16.82 6.47 2.44
C GLU A 124 -18.21 5.84 2.23
N GLY A 125 -18.89 5.41 3.30
CA GLY A 125 -20.26 4.86 3.24
C GLY A 125 -20.34 3.42 2.71
N LYS A 126 -19.19 2.72 2.60
CA LYS A 126 -19.18 1.33 2.13
C LYS A 126 -19.78 0.37 3.14
N GLN A 127 -20.57 -0.57 2.67
CA GLN A 127 -21.02 -1.73 3.47
C GLN A 127 -19.88 -2.77 3.45
N ILE A 128 -19.35 -3.11 4.63
CA ILE A 128 -18.14 -3.91 4.72
C ILE A 128 -18.26 -5.06 5.72
N LYS A 129 -17.61 -6.17 5.39
CA LYS A 129 -17.24 -7.23 6.35
C LYS A 129 -15.78 -7.05 6.74
N VAL A 130 -15.50 -7.29 8.01
CA VAL A 130 -14.14 -7.18 8.56
C VAL A 130 -13.80 -8.48 9.27
N GLY A 131 -12.72 -9.11 8.82
CA GLY A 131 -12.16 -10.27 9.48
C GLY A 131 -10.84 -9.96 10.15
N LYS A 132 -10.57 -10.61 11.28
CA LYS A 132 -9.29 -10.50 12.01
C LYS A 132 -8.87 -11.87 12.48
N PHE A 133 -7.60 -12.20 12.29
CA PHE A 133 -7.04 -13.44 12.77
C PHE A 133 -5.69 -13.18 13.45
N PRO A 134 -5.51 -13.57 14.73
CA PRO A 134 -4.29 -13.29 15.46
C PRO A 134 -3.19 -14.30 15.13
N PHE A 135 -1.94 -13.87 15.09
CA PHE A 135 -0.77 -14.73 14.87
C PHE A 135 -0.68 -15.85 15.89
N LYS A 136 -1.05 -15.60 17.15
CA LYS A 136 -1.01 -16.60 18.22
C LYS A 136 -1.87 -17.84 17.97
N ALA A 137 -2.86 -17.77 17.06
CA ALA A 137 -3.69 -18.92 16.68
C ALA A 137 -3.04 -19.80 15.60
N SER A 138 -1.91 -19.37 15.00
CA SER A 138 -1.23 -20.11 13.94
C SER A 138 -0.19 -21.07 14.49
N GLY A 139 -0.22 -22.33 14.05
CA GLY A 139 0.81 -23.33 14.37
C GLY A 139 2.20 -22.91 13.92
N LYS A 140 2.32 -22.22 12.76
CA LYS A 140 3.60 -21.66 12.28
C LYS A 140 4.14 -20.60 13.22
N ALA A 141 3.30 -19.65 13.62
CA ALA A 141 3.70 -18.57 14.54
C ALA A 141 4.13 -19.14 15.91
N GLN A 142 3.42 -20.16 16.42
CA GLN A 142 3.80 -20.84 17.64
C GLN A 142 5.16 -21.54 17.51
N ALA A 143 5.39 -22.24 16.41
CA ALA A 143 6.65 -22.98 16.18
C ALA A 143 7.86 -22.05 16.03
N THR A 144 7.68 -20.82 15.51
CA THR A 144 8.76 -19.85 15.32
C THR A 144 8.91 -18.85 16.49
N GLY A 145 7.93 -18.82 17.43
CA GLY A 145 7.89 -17.84 18.51
C GLY A 145 7.40 -16.44 18.09
N GLU A 146 6.97 -16.26 16.84
CA GLU A 146 6.50 -14.98 16.29
C GLU A 146 4.98 -14.87 16.42
N THR A 147 4.49 -14.81 17.67
CA THR A 147 3.06 -14.87 17.99
C THR A 147 2.37 -13.52 18.11
N GLU A 148 3.14 -12.42 18.08
CA GLU A 148 2.58 -11.06 18.16
C GLU A 148 2.00 -10.63 16.82
N GLY A 149 0.78 -10.06 16.89
CA GLY A 149 0.17 -9.41 15.73
C GLY A 149 -1.12 -10.07 15.27
N MET A 150 -1.57 -9.62 14.11
CA MET A 150 -2.79 -10.08 13.46
C MET A 150 -2.80 -9.78 11.97
N VAL A 151 -3.61 -10.51 11.23
CA VAL A 151 -4.09 -10.12 9.91
C VAL A 151 -5.50 -9.54 10.04
N LYS A 152 -5.75 -8.43 9.37
CA LYS A 152 -7.08 -7.81 9.25
C LYS A 152 -7.39 -7.61 7.78
N VAL A 153 -8.58 -8.06 7.35
CA VAL A 153 -9.11 -7.83 5.99
C VAL A 153 -10.37 -6.99 6.05
N VAL A 154 -10.54 -6.16 5.05
CA VAL A 154 -11.72 -5.31 4.84
C VAL A 154 -12.30 -5.68 3.50
N LEU A 155 -13.50 -6.22 3.48
CA LEU A 155 -14.17 -6.76 2.30
C LEU A 155 -15.44 -5.96 2.01
N ASP A 156 -15.78 -5.80 0.74
CA ASP A 156 -17.13 -5.36 0.38
C ASP A 156 -18.14 -6.43 0.79
N GLU A 157 -19.22 -6.03 1.44
CA GLU A 157 -20.17 -6.98 2.02
C GLU A 157 -20.94 -7.75 0.95
N GLN A 158 -21.21 -7.12 -0.19
CA GLN A 158 -22.03 -7.71 -1.24
C GLN A 158 -21.22 -8.51 -2.24
N SER A 159 -20.12 -7.96 -2.73
CA SER A 159 -19.30 -8.58 -3.78
C SER A 159 -18.20 -9.49 -3.23
N GLY A 160 -17.78 -9.31 -1.97
CA GLY A 160 -16.61 -9.98 -1.42
C GLY A 160 -15.27 -9.41 -1.92
N GLU A 161 -15.28 -8.27 -2.64
CA GLU A 161 -14.07 -7.59 -3.11
C GLU A 161 -13.14 -7.26 -1.93
N ILE A 162 -11.83 -7.44 -2.14
CA ILE A 162 -10.81 -7.08 -1.16
C ILE A 162 -10.59 -5.57 -1.21
N LEU A 163 -11.23 -4.81 -0.33
CA LEU A 163 -11.08 -3.36 -0.23
C LEU A 163 -9.78 -2.96 0.45
N GLY A 164 -9.31 -3.77 1.38
CA GLY A 164 -8.07 -3.51 2.08
C GLY A 164 -7.59 -4.67 2.94
N ALA A 165 -6.30 -4.67 3.24
CA ALA A 165 -5.66 -5.65 4.10
C ALA A 165 -4.54 -5.02 4.91
N HIS A 166 -4.44 -5.41 6.18
CA HIS A 166 -3.48 -4.86 7.12
C HIS A 166 -2.94 -5.98 8.00
N ILE A 167 -1.63 -6.09 8.05
CA ILE A 167 -0.91 -7.16 8.76
C ILE A 167 0.05 -6.50 9.74
N LEU A 168 0.00 -6.95 10.97
CA LEU A 168 1.02 -6.70 11.99
C LEU A 168 1.61 -8.05 12.36
N GLY A 169 2.92 -8.25 12.16
CA GLY A 169 3.55 -9.54 12.46
C GLY A 169 4.98 -9.63 11.92
N GLY A 170 5.71 -10.68 12.29
CA GLY A 170 7.13 -10.81 11.96
C GLY A 170 7.47 -10.87 10.47
N THR A 171 6.50 -11.20 9.60
CA THR A 171 6.67 -11.36 8.14
C THR A 171 5.61 -10.59 7.36
N ALA A 172 5.09 -9.51 7.94
CA ALA A 172 3.98 -8.76 7.36
C ALA A 172 4.31 -8.16 5.99
N SER A 173 5.56 -7.72 5.79
CA SER A 173 6.04 -7.16 4.53
C SER A 173 6.01 -8.16 3.37
N ASP A 174 6.27 -9.44 3.64
CA ASP A 174 6.20 -10.50 2.64
C ASP A 174 4.76 -10.99 2.44
N MET A 175 4.01 -11.18 3.52
CA MET A 175 2.64 -11.70 3.49
C MET A 175 1.68 -10.80 2.71
N ILE A 176 1.83 -9.47 2.78
CA ILE A 176 0.95 -8.52 2.09
C ILE A 176 0.98 -8.70 0.57
N SER A 177 2.07 -9.24 0.02
CA SER A 177 2.24 -9.44 -1.42
C SER A 177 1.19 -10.37 -2.02
N ALA A 178 0.80 -11.43 -1.32
CA ALA A 178 -0.26 -12.35 -1.77
C ALA A 178 -1.61 -11.62 -1.91
N LEU A 179 -1.92 -10.73 -0.98
CA LEU A 179 -3.15 -9.93 -1.00
C LEU A 179 -3.13 -8.86 -2.08
N CYS A 180 -1.94 -8.30 -2.39
CA CYS A 180 -1.79 -7.39 -3.53
C CYS A 180 -2.06 -8.11 -4.86
N ILE A 181 -1.54 -9.33 -5.03
CA ILE A 181 -1.80 -10.16 -6.22
C ILE A 181 -3.28 -10.51 -6.31
N ALA A 182 -3.90 -10.95 -5.21
CA ALA A 182 -5.31 -11.28 -5.17
C ALA A 182 -6.18 -10.07 -5.59
N ARG A 183 -5.92 -8.89 -5.01
CA ARG A 183 -6.64 -7.67 -5.37
C ARG A 183 -6.40 -7.24 -6.82
N SER A 184 -5.15 -7.28 -7.29
CA SER A 184 -4.80 -6.93 -8.67
C SER A 184 -5.43 -7.88 -9.70
N GLY A 185 -5.60 -9.15 -9.31
CA GLY A 185 -6.32 -10.16 -10.10
C GLY A 185 -7.84 -10.12 -9.93
N GLU A 186 -8.38 -9.11 -9.21
CA GLU A 186 -9.82 -8.97 -8.94
C GLU A 186 -10.43 -10.19 -8.24
N LEU A 187 -9.60 -10.95 -7.48
CA LEU A 187 -10.09 -12.06 -6.68
C LEU A 187 -10.93 -11.54 -5.53
N THR A 188 -11.98 -12.30 -5.21
CA THR A 188 -12.86 -12.01 -4.07
C THR A 188 -12.53 -12.90 -2.87
N ALA A 189 -13.25 -12.71 -1.79
CA ALA A 189 -13.15 -13.58 -0.62
C ALA A 189 -13.39 -15.06 -0.96
N THR A 190 -14.25 -15.34 -1.95
CA THR A 190 -14.57 -16.70 -2.39
C THR A 190 -13.34 -17.46 -2.86
N GLU A 191 -12.53 -16.87 -3.74
CA GLU A 191 -11.34 -17.53 -4.27
C GLU A 191 -10.30 -17.76 -3.15
N VAL A 192 -10.13 -16.80 -2.25
CA VAL A 192 -9.20 -16.94 -1.13
C VAL A 192 -9.63 -18.08 -0.19
N LEU A 193 -10.92 -18.14 0.15
CA LEU A 193 -11.49 -19.19 1.02
C LEU A 193 -11.35 -20.60 0.42
N HIS A 194 -11.46 -20.74 -0.91
CA HIS A 194 -11.32 -22.01 -1.60
C HIS A 194 -9.86 -22.37 -1.96
N THR A 195 -8.92 -21.45 -1.78
CA THR A 195 -7.50 -21.72 -2.04
C THR A 195 -6.93 -22.64 -0.98
N VAL A 196 -6.27 -23.73 -1.43
CA VAL A 196 -5.51 -24.62 -0.53
C VAL A 196 -4.13 -24.01 -0.29
N LEU A 197 -3.80 -23.80 0.97
CA LEU A 197 -2.50 -23.27 1.39
C LEU A 197 -1.65 -24.38 2.03
N PRO A 198 -0.31 -24.33 1.89
CA PRO A 198 0.56 -25.30 2.54
C PRO A 198 0.55 -25.11 4.07
N HIS A 199 0.64 -26.22 4.79
CA HIS A 199 0.66 -26.26 6.26
C HIS A 199 2.00 -26.79 6.80
N PRO A 200 2.62 -26.17 7.87
CA PRO A 200 2.19 -24.93 8.51
C PRO A 200 2.87 -23.71 7.88
N THR A 201 2.11 -22.65 7.61
CA THR A 201 2.63 -21.41 7.04
C THR A 201 1.98 -20.16 7.63
N TYR A 202 2.62 -19.00 7.46
CA TYR A 202 2.01 -17.72 7.80
C TYR A 202 0.85 -17.33 6.85
N GLY A 203 0.84 -17.88 5.63
CA GLY A 203 -0.26 -17.66 4.68
C GLY A 203 -1.62 -18.08 5.20
N GLU A 204 -1.67 -19.14 6.04
CA GLU A 204 -2.89 -19.61 6.67
C GLU A 204 -3.53 -18.58 7.60
N ILE A 205 -2.74 -17.71 8.24
CA ILE A 205 -3.24 -16.58 9.03
C ILE A 205 -4.07 -15.63 8.16
N THR A 206 -3.62 -15.43 6.93
CA THR A 206 -4.35 -14.62 5.96
C THR A 206 -5.71 -15.23 5.66
N LYS A 207 -5.76 -16.53 5.31
CA LYS A 207 -7.02 -17.26 5.07
C LYS A 207 -7.93 -17.22 6.29
N GLY A 208 -7.39 -17.46 7.49
CA GLY A 208 -8.14 -17.36 8.75
C GLY A 208 -8.80 -16.00 8.96
N ALA A 209 -8.18 -14.91 8.50
CA ALA A 209 -8.83 -13.59 8.55
C ALA A 209 -10.03 -13.47 7.60
N PHE A 210 -9.99 -14.11 6.42
CA PHE A 210 -11.16 -14.19 5.54
C PHE A 210 -12.26 -15.05 6.17
N GLU A 211 -11.94 -16.21 6.70
CA GLU A 211 -12.89 -17.08 7.40
C GLU A 211 -13.56 -16.35 8.58
N ALA A 212 -12.77 -15.59 9.36
CA ALA A 212 -13.31 -14.77 10.46
C ALA A 212 -14.27 -13.66 10.00
N ALA A 213 -14.11 -13.13 8.77
CA ALA A 213 -15.04 -12.14 8.22
C ALA A 213 -16.44 -12.71 7.97
N PHE A 214 -16.56 -14.03 7.85
CA PHE A 214 -17.82 -14.77 7.68
C PHE A 214 -18.26 -15.54 8.94
N GLY A 215 -17.47 -15.48 10.02
CA GLY A 215 -17.75 -16.23 11.24
C GLY A 215 -17.46 -17.73 11.13
N GLU A 216 -16.59 -18.10 10.19
CA GLU A 216 -16.29 -19.50 9.84
C GLU A 216 -14.86 -19.94 10.26
N ALA A 217 -14.11 -19.09 10.96
CA ALA A 217 -12.76 -19.42 11.41
C ALA A 217 -12.79 -20.58 12.42
N ILE A 218 -12.05 -21.65 12.12
CA ILE A 218 -12.04 -22.89 12.91
C ILE A 218 -11.06 -22.78 14.09
N ASP A 219 -9.95 -22.07 13.91
CA ASP A 219 -8.82 -22.03 14.85
C ASP A 219 -8.78 -20.76 15.72
N LEU A 220 -9.90 -20.08 15.92
CA LEU A 220 -10.02 -18.89 16.77
C LEU A 220 -10.35 -19.22 18.22
#